data_731520d4b920ff8a56829b5f2bf0fa8c
#
_entry.id   731520d4b920ff8a56829b5f2bf0fa8c
#
_cell.length_a   1.000
_cell.length_b   1.000
_cell.length_c   1.000
_cell.angle_alpha   90.00
_cell.angle_beta   90.00
_cell.angle_gamma   90.00
#
_symmetry.space_group_name_H-M   'P 1'
#
loop_
_entity.id
_entity.type
_entity.pdbx_description
1 polymer ?
#
loop_
_entity_poly.entity_id
_entity_poly.type
_entity_poly.pdbx_seq_one_letter_code
_entity_poly.pdbx_strand_id
1 'polypeptide(L)'
;PFSRTLIGAGEVREGVYYFTGVLAASAHKTSSDSTSSGALWHRRLGHPSTSVLLSLPECHQSSKDLGKIDSCDTCSRAKQTREVFPISINKTLECFDLVHCDVWGPYRTPSTTGAVYFLTLVDDYSRSIWTYLMTAKSEVPSLIRNFRAMADHQFRKPVRSIRSDNGTEFMCHTLYFQEHGILHETSCVDTPQQNARVERKHRHILNVARTCLFQGNLPVKFWGESILTATHLINRTPSSVLKGKTPYEVLFGKQPSYDILRTFGCLCYAHIRPRDKDKFASRSRKCIFIGYPH
;
A
#
# COMPACT_ATOMS: atom_id res chain seq x y z
N PRO A 1 -5.67 -44.07 13.54
CA PRO A 1 -4.24 -44.21 13.67
C PRO A 1 -3.66 -44.30 12.27
N PHE A 2 -2.99 -43.22 11.82
CA PHE A 2 -2.31 -43.20 10.52
C PHE A 2 -1.01 -43.98 10.68
N SER A 3 -0.88 -45.11 9.98
CA SER A 3 0.38 -45.84 9.86
C SER A 3 1.36 -44.98 9.05
N ARG A 4 2.40 -44.49 9.70
CA ARG A 4 3.53 -43.83 9.00
C ARG A 4 4.37 -44.92 8.33
N THR A 5 4.11 -45.21 7.07
CA THR A 5 4.97 -46.10 6.28
C THR A 5 6.05 -45.22 5.65
N LEU A 6 7.30 -45.52 5.92
CA LEU A 6 8.45 -44.84 5.29
C LEU A 6 8.45 -45.20 3.80
N ILE A 7 8.32 -44.19 2.93
CA ILE A 7 8.20 -44.39 1.47
C ILE A 7 9.59 -44.41 0.80
N GLY A 8 10.61 -43.87 1.47
CA GLY A 8 11.99 -43.87 0.98
C GLY A 8 12.90 -43.11 1.94
N ALA A 9 14.20 -43.29 1.77
CA ALA A 9 15.24 -42.56 2.47
C ALA A 9 16.08 -41.80 1.44
N GLY A 10 16.55 -40.61 1.76
CA GLY A 10 17.40 -39.79 0.88
C GLY A 10 18.54 -39.18 1.65
N GLU A 11 19.66 -38.99 1.00
CA GLU A 11 20.83 -38.27 1.49
C GLU A 11 20.97 -36.92 0.79
N VAL A 12 21.43 -35.93 1.55
CA VAL A 12 21.78 -34.63 0.99
C VAL A 12 23.29 -34.63 0.65
N ARG A 13 23.64 -34.45 -0.62
CA ARG A 13 25.00 -34.22 -1.08
C ARG A 13 25.05 -32.90 -1.86
N GLU A 14 25.93 -32.00 -1.46
CA GLU A 14 26.13 -30.69 -2.11
C GLU A 14 24.84 -29.88 -2.31
N GLY A 15 23.90 -29.93 -1.34
CA GLY A 15 22.62 -29.19 -1.40
C GLY A 15 21.55 -29.84 -2.25
N VAL A 16 21.76 -31.02 -2.81
CA VAL A 16 20.80 -31.80 -3.61
C VAL A 16 20.39 -33.07 -2.85
N TYR A 17 19.10 -33.38 -2.85
CA TYR A 17 18.56 -34.59 -2.24
C TYR A 17 18.68 -35.77 -3.23
N TYR A 18 19.43 -36.82 -2.85
CA TYR A 18 19.48 -38.08 -3.57
C TYR A 18 18.70 -39.14 -2.85
N PHE A 19 17.75 -39.78 -3.54
CA PHE A 19 17.03 -40.94 -3.01
C PHE A 19 17.87 -42.21 -3.09
N THR A 20 18.24 -42.77 -1.96
CA THR A 20 18.96 -44.04 -1.86
C THR A 20 17.97 -45.13 -1.51
N GLY A 21 17.41 -45.74 -2.53
CA GLY A 21 16.55 -46.91 -2.40
C GLY A 21 15.06 -46.60 -2.30
N VAL A 22 14.34 -46.82 -3.39
CA VAL A 22 12.90 -46.95 -3.41
C VAL A 22 12.57 -48.42 -3.19
N LEU A 23 12.00 -48.76 -2.03
CA LEU A 23 11.28 -50.02 -1.92
C LEU A 23 10.13 -49.92 -2.89
N ALA A 24 10.13 -50.71 -3.95
CA ALA A 24 9.07 -50.75 -4.94
C ALA A 24 7.76 -51.09 -4.20
N ALA A 25 6.99 -50.06 -3.89
CA ALA A 25 5.60 -50.26 -3.54
C ALA A 25 4.96 -50.85 -4.78
N SER A 26 4.50 -52.09 -4.73
CA SER A 26 3.68 -52.66 -5.77
C SER A 26 2.50 -51.75 -5.97
N ALA A 27 2.41 -51.16 -7.17
CA ALA A 27 1.27 -50.34 -7.54
C ALA A 27 0.05 -51.26 -7.62
N HIS A 28 -0.72 -51.30 -6.55
CA HIS A 28 -2.05 -51.92 -6.62
C HIS A 28 -2.89 -51.05 -7.57
N LYS A 29 -3.22 -51.64 -8.70
CA LYS A 29 -4.24 -51.10 -9.57
C LYS A 29 -5.57 -51.13 -8.81
N THR A 30 -5.85 -50.01 -8.11
CA THR A 30 -7.21 -49.81 -7.59
C THR A 30 -8.18 -49.82 -8.75
N SER A 31 -9.25 -50.59 -8.57
CA SER A 31 -10.36 -50.74 -9.49
C SER A 31 -10.72 -49.45 -10.20
N SER A 32 -10.94 -49.56 -11.49
CA SER A 32 -11.34 -48.49 -12.38
C SER A 32 -12.66 -47.85 -11.94
N ASP A 33 -12.56 -46.80 -11.10
CA ASP A 33 -13.56 -45.76 -11.24
C ASP A 33 -13.41 -45.24 -12.66
N SER A 34 -14.53 -45.19 -13.38
CA SER A 34 -14.63 -44.69 -14.76
C SER A 34 -14.34 -43.18 -14.79
N THR A 35 -13.08 -42.84 -14.47
CA THR A 35 -12.61 -41.47 -14.54
C THR A 35 -12.46 -41.16 -16.01
N SER A 36 -13.19 -40.17 -16.50
CA SER A 36 -13.08 -39.71 -17.88
C SER A 36 -11.61 -39.42 -18.21
N SER A 37 -11.19 -39.72 -19.44
CA SER A 37 -9.80 -39.49 -19.90
C SER A 37 -9.32 -38.09 -19.61
N GLY A 38 -10.18 -37.07 -19.77
CA GLY A 38 -9.84 -35.68 -19.47
C GLY A 38 -9.54 -35.40 -17.98
N ALA A 39 -10.31 -35.98 -17.06
CA ALA A 39 -10.09 -35.86 -15.63
C ALA A 39 -8.78 -36.54 -15.17
N LEU A 40 -8.39 -37.63 -15.85
CA LEU A 40 -7.14 -38.33 -15.62
C LEU A 40 -5.93 -37.47 -16.05
N TRP A 41 -5.99 -36.86 -17.23
CA TRP A 41 -4.96 -35.95 -17.72
C TRP A 41 -4.86 -34.68 -16.89
N HIS A 42 -5.98 -34.13 -16.45
CA HIS A 42 -5.99 -33.02 -15.51
C HIS A 42 -5.17 -33.31 -14.22
N ARG A 43 -5.36 -34.48 -13.63
CA ARG A 43 -4.59 -34.89 -12.43
C ARG A 43 -3.12 -35.17 -12.75
N ARG A 44 -2.82 -35.87 -13.86
CA ARG A 44 -1.44 -36.24 -14.25
C ARG A 44 -0.55 -35.04 -14.52
N LEU A 45 -1.12 -33.96 -15.06
CA LEU A 45 -0.40 -32.72 -15.42
C LEU A 45 -0.44 -31.65 -14.33
N GLY A 46 -0.83 -32.00 -13.09
CA GLY A 46 -0.85 -31.08 -11.99
C GLY A 46 -1.97 -30.04 -12.07
N HIS A 47 -3.13 -30.48 -12.54
CA HIS A 47 -4.35 -29.70 -12.58
C HIS A 47 -4.29 -28.43 -13.46
N PRO A 48 -3.84 -28.49 -14.73
CA PRO A 48 -3.88 -27.34 -15.64
C PRO A 48 -5.32 -26.92 -15.96
N SER A 49 -5.49 -25.72 -16.53
CA SER A 49 -6.80 -25.26 -16.98
C SER A 49 -7.34 -26.12 -18.14
N THR A 50 -8.66 -26.14 -18.31
CA THR A 50 -9.31 -26.84 -19.40
C THR A 50 -8.79 -26.40 -20.78
N SER A 51 -8.49 -25.12 -20.95
CA SER A 51 -7.92 -24.59 -22.21
C SER A 51 -6.53 -25.17 -22.53
N VAL A 52 -5.70 -25.39 -21.52
CA VAL A 52 -4.39 -26.03 -21.69
C VAL A 52 -4.55 -27.50 -22.06
N LEU A 53 -5.49 -28.22 -21.46
CA LEU A 53 -5.76 -29.63 -21.80
C LEU A 53 -6.25 -29.77 -23.23
N LEU A 54 -7.09 -28.85 -23.69
CA LEU A 54 -7.61 -28.85 -25.09
C LEU A 54 -6.49 -28.59 -26.12
N SER A 55 -5.39 -27.98 -25.74
CA SER A 55 -4.24 -27.77 -26.63
C SER A 55 -3.35 -29.01 -26.79
N LEU A 56 -3.58 -30.07 -26.01
CA LEU A 56 -2.82 -31.32 -26.08
C LEU A 56 -3.46 -32.32 -27.03
N PRO A 57 -2.69 -32.90 -28.00
CA PRO A 57 -3.23 -33.85 -28.96
C PRO A 57 -3.89 -35.05 -28.30
N GLU A 58 -3.37 -35.53 -27.19
CA GLU A 58 -3.84 -36.68 -26.43
C GLU A 58 -5.21 -36.44 -25.77
N CYS A 59 -5.61 -35.18 -25.64
CA CYS A 59 -6.88 -34.80 -25.00
C CYS A 59 -7.98 -34.45 -25.99
N HIS A 60 -7.68 -34.32 -27.29
CA HIS A 60 -8.68 -33.95 -28.31
C HIS A 60 -9.88 -34.89 -28.43
N GLN A 61 -9.70 -36.16 -28.12
CA GLN A 61 -10.78 -37.17 -28.24
C GLN A 61 -11.78 -37.15 -27.06
N SER A 62 -11.46 -36.39 -26.00
CA SER A 62 -12.23 -36.40 -24.74
C SER A 62 -12.98 -35.08 -24.49
N SER A 63 -13.26 -34.29 -25.52
CA SER A 63 -13.87 -32.95 -25.38
C SER A 63 -15.22 -32.94 -24.63
N LYS A 64 -16.00 -34.03 -24.69
CA LYS A 64 -17.30 -34.17 -24.00
C LYS A 64 -17.17 -34.38 -22.48
N ASP A 65 -16.00 -34.85 -22.01
CA ASP A 65 -15.76 -35.16 -20.60
C ASP A 65 -15.04 -34.01 -19.85
N LEU A 66 -14.59 -32.98 -20.55
CA LEU A 66 -13.86 -31.88 -20.00
C LEU A 66 -14.70 -30.92 -19.14
N GLY A 67 -16.02 -30.88 -19.36
CA GLY A 67 -16.94 -30.08 -18.52
C GLY A 67 -17.03 -30.50 -17.05
N LYS A 68 -16.60 -31.74 -16.72
CA LYS A 68 -16.51 -32.21 -15.32
C LYS A 68 -15.26 -31.72 -14.59
N ILE A 69 -14.31 -31.12 -15.28
CA ILE A 69 -13.04 -30.62 -14.69
C ILE A 69 -13.27 -29.31 -13.93
N ASP A 70 -14.26 -28.51 -14.32
CA ASP A 70 -14.58 -27.22 -13.66
C ASP A 70 -15.06 -27.41 -12.21
N SER A 71 -15.45 -28.64 -11.82
CA SER A 71 -15.83 -28.97 -10.43
C SER A 71 -14.75 -29.74 -9.66
N CYS A 72 -13.48 -29.58 -10.01
CA CYS A 72 -12.40 -30.28 -9.31
C CYS A 72 -12.18 -29.69 -7.90
N ASP A 73 -12.47 -30.47 -6.85
CA ASP A 73 -12.28 -30.09 -5.44
C ASP A 73 -10.84 -29.65 -5.15
N THR A 74 -9.85 -30.38 -5.68
CA THR A 74 -8.42 -30.02 -5.51
C THR A 74 -8.12 -28.64 -6.10
N CYS A 75 -8.66 -28.33 -7.30
CA CYS A 75 -8.50 -27.01 -7.92
C CYS A 75 -9.21 -25.92 -7.10
N SER A 76 -10.42 -26.19 -6.64
CA SER A 76 -11.15 -25.24 -5.81
C SER A 76 -10.40 -24.93 -4.53
N ARG A 77 -9.88 -25.92 -3.83
CA ARG A 77 -9.11 -25.76 -2.60
C ARG A 77 -7.75 -25.10 -2.81
N ALA A 78 -7.07 -25.39 -3.92
CA ALA A 78 -5.70 -24.93 -4.17
C ALA A 78 -5.61 -23.63 -4.97
N LYS A 79 -6.59 -23.36 -5.85
CA LYS A 79 -6.53 -22.27 -6.84
C LYS A 79 -7.70 -21.31 -6.76
N GLN A 80 -8.62 -21.47 -5.81
CA GLN A 80 -9.71 -20.53 -5.63
C GLN A 80 -9.14 -19.15 -5.32
N THR A 81 -9.32 -18.23 -6.25
CA THR A 81 -9.01 -16.83 -6.04
C THR A 81 -10.17 -16.17 -5.33
N ARG A 82 -9.86 -15.26 -4.41
CA ARG A 82 -10.89 -14.43 -3.78
C ARG A 82 -11.67 -13.68 -4.86
N GLU A 83 -12.99 -13.63 -4.74
CA GLU A 83 -13.81 -12.84 -5.66
C GLU A 83 -13.35 -11.39 -5.68
N VAL A 84 -13.33 -10.82 -6.88
CA VAL A 84 -12.99 -9.39 -7.06
C VAL A 84 -14.13 -8.58 -6.46
N PHE A 85 -13.83 -7.78 -5.45
CA PHE A 85 -14.83 -6.88 -4.89
C PHE A 85 -15.39 -5.96 -5.97
N PRO A 86 -16.70 -5.77 -6.02
CA PRO A 86 -17.31 -4.83 -6.96
C PRO A 86 -16.71 -3.43 -6.74
N ILE A 87 -16.58 -2.67 -7.84
CA ILE A 87 -16.11 -1.29 -7.76
C ILE A 87 -17.08 -0.54 -6.85
N SER A 88 -16.59 0.02 -5.75
CA SER A 88 -17.40 0.80 -4.82
C SER A 88 -18.07 1.95 -5.58
N ILE A 89 -19.39 1.94 -5.59
CA ILE A 89 -20.22 2.99 -6.18
C ILE A 89 -20.29 4.21 -5.22
N ASN A 90 -20.02 3.99 -3.94
CA ASN A 90 -20.02 5.03 -2.92
C ASN A 90 -18.84 5.96 -3.12
N LYS A 91 -19.07 7.07 -3.83
CA LYS A 91 -18.13 8.17 -3.97
C LYS A 91 -18.60 9.30 -3.04
N THR A 92 -17.65 9.86 -2.30
CA THR A 92 -17.89 11.09 -1.57
C THR A 92 -18.24 12.23 -2.54
N LEU A 93 -19.12 13.09 -2.13
CA LEU A 93 -19.61 14.21 -2.95
C LEU A 93 -18.83 15.49 -2.68
N GLU A 94 -18.27 15.62 -1.49
CA GLU A 94 -17.53 16.80 -1.05
C GLU A 94 -16.21 16.46 -0.36
N CYS A 95 -15.31 17.46 -0.28
CA CYS A 95 -14.09 17.34 0.51
C CYS A 95 -14.45 17.15 1.99
N PHE A 96 -13.71 16.29 2.66
CA PHE A 96 -13.84 15.94 4.09
C PHE A 96 -15.07 15.10 4.45
N ASP A 97 -15.90 14.67 3.48
CA ASP A 97 -16.95 13.69 3.75
C ASP A 97 -16.38 12.38 4.29
N LEU A 98 -15.25 11.95 3.73
CA LEU A 98 -14.50 10.75 4.18
C LEU A 98 -13.01 10.99 4.07
N VAL A 99 -12.32 10.82 5.18
CA VAL A 99 -10.86 10.89 5.26
C VAL A 99 -10.32 9.50 5.64
N HIS A 100 -9.48 8.95 4.78
CA HIS A 100 -8.75 7.71 5.09
C HIS A 100 -7.50 8.05 5.87
N CYS A 101 -7.21 7.29 6.92
CA CYS A 101 -5.99 7.48 7.71
C CYS A 101 -5.29 6.15 7.98
N ASP A 102 -3.96 6.23 8.06
CA ASP A 102 -3.11 5.09 8.36
C ASP A 102 -1.74 5.56 8.84
N VAL A 103 -1.06 4.73 9.64
CA VAL A 103 0.26 4.98 10.19
C VAL A 103 1.27 4.05 9.55
N TRP A 104 2.30 4.63 8.94
CA TRP A 104 3.44 3.90 8.43
C TRP A 104 4.61 3.92 9.42
N GLY A 105 5.26 2.78 9.61
CA GLY A 105 6.43 2.62 10.47
C GLY A 105 6.28 1.46 11.46
N PRO A 106 7.25 1.26 12.39
CA PRO A 106 8.43 2.11 12.59
C PRO A 106 9.53 1.89 11.55
N TYR A 107 10.18 2.98 11.14
CA TYR A 107 11.35 2.88 10.29
C TYR A 107 12.62 2.78 11.14
N ARG A 108 13.54 1.91 10.72
CA ARG A 108 14.77 1.59 11.48
C ARG A 108 15.71 2.77 11.72
N THR A 109 15.70 3.77 10.82
CA THR A 109 16.56 4.95 10.90
C THR A 109 15.71 6.15 11.25
N PRO A 110 15.88 6.79 12.41
CA PRO A 110 15.19 8.03 12.74
C PRO A 110 15.48 9.13 11.72
N SER A 111 14.49 9.97 11.44
CA SER A 111 14.66 11.17 10.62
C SER A 111 15.54 12.21 11.32
N THR A 112 15.83 13.33 10.65
CA THR A 112 16.55 14.47 11.26
C THR A 112 15.82 15.04 12.47
N THR A 113 14.51 14.86 12.57
CA THR A 113 13.66 15.28 13.69
C THR A 113 13.40 14.18 14.71
N GLY A 114 14.04 13.00 14.55
CA GLY A 114 13.83 11.85 15.43
C GLY A 114 12.59 11.02 15.10
N ALA A 115 11.81 11.37 14.08
CA ALA A 115 10.63 10.60 13.70
C ALA A 115 10.99 9.22 13.17
N VAL A 116 10.19 8.23 13.54
CA VAL A 116 10.27 6.83 13.05
C VAL A 116 8.97 6.35 12.42
N TYR A 117 7.90 7.14 12.53
CA TYR A 117 6.59 6.91 11.94
C TYR A 117 6.16 8.12 11.12
N PHE A 118 5.17 7.94 10.27
CA PHE A 118 4.36 9.04 9.76
C PHE A 118 2.90 8.64 9.65
N LEU A 119 2.01 9.57 10.00
CA LEU A 119 0.58 9.49 9.78
C LEU A 119 0.26 10.05 8.41
N THR A 120 -0.58 9.37 7.64
CA THR A 120 -1.13 9.86 6.38
C THR A 120 -2.64 10.00 6.50
N LEU A 121 -3.14 11.15 6.09
CA LEU A 121 -4.57 11.44 5.94
C LEU A 121 -4.84 11.70 4.45
N VAL A 122 -5.85 11.06 3.90
CA VAL A 122 -6.23 11.17 2.47
C VAL A 122 -7.71 11.51 2.38
N ASP A 123 -8.03 12.68 1.88
CA ASP A 123 -9.41 13.02 1.54
C ASP A 123 -9.90 12.20 0.35
N ASP A 124 -11.07 11.58 0.50
CA ASP A 124 -11.61 10.68 -0.51
C ASP A 124 -12.04 11.41 -1.79
N TYR A 125 -12.54 12.62 -1.67
CA TYR A 125 -13.03 13.39 -2.80
C TYR A 125 -11.90 14.03 -3.59
N SER A 126 -11.13 14.90 -2.94
CA SER A 126 -10.06 15.66 -3.61
C SER A 126 -8.78 14.85 -3.86
N ARG A 127 -8.62 13.72 -3.19
CA ARG A 127 -7.37 12.92 -3.17
C ARG A 127 -6.19 13.63 -2.52
N SER A 128 -6.43 14.76 -1.87
CA SER A 128 -5.43 15.53 -1.14
C SER A 128 -4.88 14.73 0.03
N ILE A 129 -3.59 14.91 0.27
CA ILE A 129 -2.84 14.16 1.27
C ILE A 129 -2.25 15.13 2.28
N TRP A 130 -2.33 14.77 3.55
CA TRP A 130 -1.58 15.37 4.64
C TRP A 130 -0.72 14.30 5.30
N THR A 131 0.51 14.63 5.61
CA THR A 131 1.47 13.71 6.20
C THR A 131 2.13 14.36 7.40
N TYR A 132 2.15 13.66 8.52
CA TYR A 132 2.73 14.13 9.78
C TYR A 132 3.79 13.15 10.24
N LEU A 133 5.02 13.64 10.43
CA LEU A 133 6.10 12.85 11.01
C LEU A 133 5.89 12.68 12.51
N MET A 134 6.15 11.48 13.05
CA MET A 134 5.90 11.15 14.44
C MET A 134 7.07 10.35 15.04
N THR A 135 7.35 10.59 16.30
CA THR A 135 8.28 9.78 17.10
C THR A 135 7.60 8.57 17.72
N ALA A 136 6.30 8.70 18.02
CA ALA A 136 5.50 7.65 18.64
C ALA A 136 4.07 7.63 18.09
N LYS A 137 3.45 6.45 18.05
CA LYS A 137 2.05 6.28 17.65
C LYS A 137 1.05 7.01 18.57
N SER A 138 1.45 7.28 19.82
CA SER A 138 0.65 8.05 20.78
C SER A 138 0.40 9.50 20.35
N GLU A 139 1.08 10.00 19.32
CA GLU A 139 0.85 11.35 18.78
C GLU A 139 -0.37 11.43 17.85
N VAL A 140 -0.85 10.29 17.29
CA VAL A 140 -1.97 10.23 16.36
C VAL A 140 -3.21 10.98 16.87
N PRO A 141 -3.62 10.83 18.15
CA PRO A 141 -4.74 11.56 18.70
C PRO A 141 -4.66 13.07 18.55
N SER A 142 -3.55 13.65 18.86
CA SER A 142 -3.37 15.11 18.77
C SER A 142 -3.34 15.60 17.32
N LEU A 143 -2.73 14.81 16.43
CA LEU A 143 -2.63 15.13 15.00
C LEU A 143 -4.00 15.09 14.31
N ILE A 144 -4.85 14.11 14.63
CA ILE A 144 -6.22 14.05 14.11
C ILE A 144 -7.05 15.26 14.58
N ARG A 145 -6.92 15.66 15.86
CA ARG A 145 -7.58 16.87 16.37
C ARG A 145 -7.14 18.13 15.63
N ASN A 146 -5.83 18.28 15.44
CA ASN A 146 -5.25 19.41 14.71
C ASN A 146 -5.71 19.43 13.25
N PHE A 147 -5.72 18.25 12.59
CA PHE A 147 -6.22 18.13 11.23
C PHE A 147 -7.69 18.53 11.11
N ARG A 148 -8.54 18.06 12.04
CA ARG A 148 -9.95 18.47 12.07
C ARG A 148 -10.09 19.97 12.24
N ALA A 149 -9.39 20.56 13.23
CA ALA A 149 -9.42 22.00 13.44
C ALA A 149 -8.96 22.77 12.19
N MET A 150 -7.92 22.30 11.50
CA MET A 150 -7.47 22.86 10.23
C MET A 150 -8.57 22.79 9.15
N ALA A 151 -9.25 21.65 9.00
CA ALA A 151 -10.34 21.49 8.03
C ALA A 151 -11.49 22.47 8.33
N ASP A 152 -11.91 22.56 9.59
CA ASP A 152 -12.96 23.48 10.04
C ASP A 152 -12.58 24.96 9.78
N HIS A 153 -11.36 25.37 10.14
CA HIS A 153 -10.95 26.77 10.06
C HIS A 153 -10.56 27.21 8.65
N GLN A 154 -9.78 26.40 7.92
CA GLN A 154 -9.29 26.81 6.60
C GLN A 154 -10.30 26.59 5.48
N PHE A 155 -11.09 25.52 5.56
CA PHE A 155 -12.01 25.14 4.50
C PHE A 155 -13.48 25.33 4.88
N ARG A 156 -13.79 25.64 6.15
CA ARG A 156 -15.15 25.75 6.69
C ARG A 156 -15.98 24.49 6.40
N LYS A 157 -15.34 23.35 6.42
CA LYS A 157 -15.94 22.03 6.17
C LYS A 157 -15.60 21.09 7.31
N PRO A 158 -16.60 20.54 8.00
CA PRO A 158 -16.37 19.55 9.04
C PRO A 158 -15.91 18.23 8.42
N VAL A 159 -15.02 17.52 9.10
CA VAL A 159 -14.72 16.13 8.81
C VAL A 159 -15.91 15.27 9.26
N ARG A 160 -16.60 14.62 8.32
CA ARG A 160 -17.80 13.81 8.61
C ARG A 160 -17.47 12.38 9.00
N SER A 161 -16.53 11.76 8.27
CA SER A 161 -16.14 10.37 8.51
C SER A 161 -14.63 10.20 8.43
N ILE A 162 -14.12 9.36 9.30
CA ILE A 162 -12.71 8.92 9.28
C ILE A 162 -12.69 7.41 9.12
N ARG A 163 -11.91 6.90 8.16
CA ARG A 163 -11.69 5.48 7.97
C ARG A 163 -10.25 5.12 8.29
N SER A 164 -10.06 4.15 9.19
CA SER A 164 -8.75 3.61 9.57
C SER A 164 -8.76 2.08 9.61
N ASP A 165 -7.62 1.49 9.89
CA ASP A 165 -7.55 0.14 10.41
C ASP A 165 -8.01 0.09 11.88
N ASN A 166 -7.94 -1.13 12.47
CA ASN A 166 -8.30 -1.35 13.88
C ASN A 166 -7.14 -1.06 14.85
N GLY A 167 -6.17 -0.24 14.45
CA GLY A 167 -5.04 0.15 15.30
C GLY A 167 -5.49 0.82 16.60
N THR A 168 -4.86 0.47 17.71
CA THR A 168 -5.19 1.03 19.03
C THR A 168 -5.03 2.54 19.06
N GLU A 169 -4.12 3.09 18.26
CA GLU A 169 -3.90 4.51 18.06
C GLU A 169 -5.11 5.26 17.51
N PHE A 170 -6.01 4.59 16.79
CA PHE A 170 -7.26 5.14 16.27
C PHE A 170 -8.45 4.81 17.19
N MET A 171 -8.50 3.60 17.74
CA MET A 171 -9.59 3.14 18.58
C MET A 171 -9.73 3.94 19.90
N CYS A 172 -8.62 4.48 20.43
CA CYS A 172 -8.66 5.32 21.62
C CYS A 172 -9.39 6.66 21.40
N HIS A 173 -9.76 6.98 20.15
CA HIS A 173 -10.49 8.20 19.78
C HIS A 173 -12.01 8.05 19.74
N THR A 174 -12.57 6.91 20.02
CA THR A 174 -14.01 6.64 19.86
C THR A 174 -14.88 7.69 20.56
N LEU A 175 -14.56 8.04 21.81
CA LEU A 175 -15.29 9.08 22.53
C LEU A 175 -15.17 10.44 21.86
N TYR A 176 -13.96 10.85 21.46
CA TYR A 176 -13.74 12.12 20.76
C TYR A 176 -14.53 12.19 19.44
N PHE A 177 -14.57 11.10 18.67
CA PHE A 177 -15.33 11.06 17.42
C PHE A 177 -16.84 11.20 17.68
N GLN A 178 -17.36 10.52 18.70
CA GLN A 178 -18.77 10.61 19.12
C GLN A 178 -19.15 12.03 19.56
N GLU A 179 -18.33 12.66 20.42
CA GLU A 179 -18.55 14.03 20.90
C GLU A 179 -18.60 15.06 19.77
N HIS A 180 -17.90 14.79 18.66
CA HIS A 180 -17.82 15.70 17.52
C HIS A 180 -18.63 15.27 16.31
N GLY A 181 -19.47 14.23 16.46
CA GLY A 181 -20.33 13.73 15.38
C GLY A 181 -19.56 13.17 14.18
N ILE A 182 -18.33 12.66 14.40
CA ILE A 182 -17.50 12.06 13.35
C ILE A 182 -17.80 10.56 13.31
N LEU A 183 -18.20 10.05 12.15
CA LEU A 183 -18.35 8.61 11.95
C LEU A 183 -16.99 7.94 11.80
N HIS A 184 -16.65 7.07 12.73
CA HIS A 184 -15.42 6.24 12.61
C HIS A 184 -15.74 4.92 11.94
N GLU A 185 -15.20 4.73 10.74
CA GLU A 185 -15.31 3.51 9.97
C GLU A 185 -14.00 2.71 10.11
N THR A 186 -14.08 1.50 10.62
CA THR A 186 -12.93 0.60 10.72
C THR A 186 -12.99 -0.48 9.65
N SER A 187 -11.83 -0.92 9.15
CA SER A 187 -11.79 -2.07 8.25
C SER A 187 -12.18 -3.35 8.99
N CYS A 188 -12.98 -4.21 8.33
CA CYS A 188 -13.29 -5.52 8.92
C CYS A 188 -12.01 -6.34 9.10
N VAL A 189 -11.99 -7.17 10.14
CA VAL A 189 -10.94 -8.17 10.37
C VAL A 189 -10.80 -9.00 9.09
N ASP A 190 -9.57 -9.26 8.64
CA ASP A 190 -9.24 -9.99 7.40
C ASP A 190 -9.68 -9.32 6.07
N THR A 191 -10.02 -8.03 6.09
CA THR A 191 -10.38 -7.30 4.86
C THR A 191 -9.53 -6.03 4.66
N PRO A 192 -8.20 -6.14 4.52
CA PRO A 192 -7.30 -4.97 4.35
C PRO A 192 -7.66 -4.13 3.10
N GLN A 193 -8.37 -4.72 2.12
CA GLN A 193 -8.80 -4.02 0.91
C GLN A 193 -9.71 -2.81 1.20
N GLN A 194 -10.37 -2.75 2.36
CA GLN A 194 -11.20 -1.61 2.75
C GLN A 194 -10.35 -0.36 3.04
N ASN A 195 -9.09 -0.53 3.47
CA ASN A 195 -8.13 0.57 3.66
C ASN A 195 -7.10 0.69 2.52
N ALA A 196 -7.27 -0.10 1.45
CA ALA A 196 -6.35 -0.15 0.30
C ALA A 196 -6.09 1.21 -0.37
N ARG A 197 -6.93 2.21 -0.12
CA ARG A 197 -6.77 3.55 -0.70
C ARG A 197 -5.57 4.27 -0.08
N VAL A 198 -5.49 4.32 1.24
CA VAL A 198 -4.36 4.93 1.94
C VAL A 198 -3.09 4.08 1.80
N GLU A 199 -3.19 2.75 1.79
CA GLU A 199 -2.05 1.86 1.54
C GLU A 199 -1.40 2.11 0.16
N ARG A 200 -2.22 2.26 -0.89
CA ARG A 200 -1.72 2.65 -2.22
C ARG A 200 -1.07 4.03 -2.20
N LYS A 201 -1.59 4.96 -1.40
CA LYS A 201 -0.99 6.28 -1.21
C LYS A 201 0.35 6.20 -0.47
N HIS A 202 0.47 5.37 0.58
CA HIS A 202 1.76 5.10 1.22
C HIS A 202 2.81 4.64 0.21
N ARG A 203 2.48 3.65 -0.63
CA ARG A 203 3.37 3.18 -1.69
C ARG A 203 3.76 4.30 -2.65
N HIS A 204 2.82 5.13 -3.06
CA HIS A 204 3.07 6.27 -3.94
C HIS A 204 3.97 7.31 -3.27
N ILE A 205 3.69 7.70 -2.02
CA ILE A 205 4.51 8.63 -1.24
C ILE A 205 5.94 8.10 -1.10
N LEU A 206 6.10 6.84 -0.70
CA LEU A 206 7.41 6.20 -0.54
C LEU A 206 8.21 6.16 -1.85
N ASN A 207 7.55 5.90 -2.98
CA ASN A 207 8.22 5.89 -4.28
C ASN A 207 8.74 7.29 -4.64
N VAL A 208 7.91 8.32 -4.52
CA VAL A 208 8.32 9.71 -4.81
C VAL A 208 9.40 10.18 -3.82
N ALA A 209 9.23 9.89 -2.54
CA ALA A 209 10.22 10.26 -1.51
C ALA A 209 11.58 9.60 -1.78
N ARG A 210 11.59 8.32 -2.15
CA ARG A 210 12.80 7.58 -2.50
C ARG A 210 13.48 8.19 -3.73
N THR A 211 12.70 8.57 -4.74
CA THR A 211 13.21 9.25 -5.93
C THR A 211 13.84 10.60 -5.57
N CYS A 212 13.21 11.38 -4.69
CA CYS A 212 13.76 12.64 -4.19
C CYS A 212 15.12 12.43 -3.47
N LEU A 213 15.20 11.44 -2.58
CA LEU A 213 16.45 11.13 -1.88
C LEU A 213 17.57 10.72 -2.84
N PHE A 214 17.29 9.87 -3.82
CA PHE A 214 18.28 9.42 -4.79
C PHE A 214 18.72 10.57 -5.71
N GLN A 215 17.77 11.38 -6.20
CA GLN A 215 18.05 12.57 -7.00
C GLN A 215 18.94 13.57 -6.25
N GLY A 216 18.67 13.79 -4.98
CA GLY A 216 19.44 14.72 -4.14
C GLY A 216 20.75 14.12 -3.63
N ASN A 217 21.00 12.83 -3.81
CA ASN A 217 22.13 12.09 -3.22
C ASN A 217 22.27 12.37 -1.71
N LEU A 218 21.14 12.39 -1.01
CA LEU A 218 21.09 12.73 0.42
C LEU A 218 21.10 11.45 1.29
N PRO A 219 21.73 11.54 2.48
CA PRO A 219 21.67 10.45 3.46
C PRO A 219 20.24 10.08 3.83
N VAL A 220 20.03 8.80 4.13
CA VAL A 220 18.71 8.26 4.47
C VAL A 220 18.01 8.95 5.64
N LYS A 221 18.75 9.57 6.56
CA LYS A 221 18.17 10.36 7.67
C LYS A 221 17.26 11.52 7.24
N PHE A 222 17.36 11.96 5.97
CA PHE A 222 16.47 12.96 5.37
C PHE A 222 15.17 12.35 4.80
N TRP A 223 14.86 11.10 5.15
CA TRP A 223 13.64 10.45 4.67
C TRP A 223 12.37 11.21 5.09
N GLY A 224 12.36 11.80 6.29
CA GLY A 224 11.23 12.58 6.77
C GLY A 224 10.91 13.76 5.85
N GLU A 225 11.92 14.58 5.56
CA GLU A 225 11.81 15.73 4.65
C GLU A 225 11.42 15.29 3.23
N SER A 226 11.92 14.13 2.78
CA SER A 226 11.56 13.60 1.48
C SER A 226 10.09 13.15 1.42
N ILE A 227 9.53 12.56 2.50
CA ILE A 227 8.11 12.21 2.63
C ILE A 227 7.24 13.47 2.57
N LEU A 228 7.59 14.51 3.32
CA LEU A 228 6.86 15.78 3.31
C LEU A 228 6.91 16.45 1.93
N THR A 229 8.08 16.44 1.30
CA THR A 229 8.23 16.92 -0.09
C THR A 229 7.41 16.10 -1.08
N ALA A 230 7.44 14.77 -0.96
CA ALA A 230 6.64 13.89 -1.81
C ALA A 230 5.14 14.20 -1.69
N THR A 231 4.64 14.39 -0.49
CA THR A 231 3.25 14.79 -0.23
C THR A 231 2.91 16.12 -0.92
N HIS A 232 3.79 17.13 -0.77
CA HIS A 232 3.63 18.43 -1.42
C HIS A 232 3.54 18.32 -2.94
N LEU A 233 4.43 17.53 -3.55
CA LEU A 233 4.50 17.32 -5.00
C LEU A 233 3.29 16.52 -5.51
N ILE A 234 2.92 15.43 -4.83
CA ILE A 234 1.77 14.58 -5.23
C ILE A 234 0.48 15.41 -5.22
N ASN A 235 0.29 16.28 -4.23
CA ASN A 235 -0.88 17.16 -4.18
C ASN A 235 -0.95 18.14 -5.36
N ARG A 236 0.18 18.44 -6.02
CA ARG A 236 0.29 19.34 -7.17
C ARG A 236 0.48 18.64 -8.51
N THR A 237 0.48 17.31 -8.52
CA THR A 237 0.61 16.51 -9.74
C THR A 237 -0.76 16.13 -10.27
N PRO A 238 -1.06 16.34 -11.57
CA PRO A 238 -2.33 15.92 -12.17
C PRO A 238 -2.56 14.42 -12.04
N SER A 239 -3.81 14.03 -11.84
CA SER A 239 -4.22 12.64 -11.66
C SER A 239 -5.32 12.24 -12.64
N SER A 240 -5.19 11.06 -13.25
CA SER A 240 -6.22 10.48 -14.13
C SER A 240 -7.54 10.24 -13.38
N VAL A 241 -7.47 9.88 -12.09
CA VAL A 241 -8.65 9.70 -11.22
C VAL A 241 -9.45 11.00 -11.07
N LEU A 242 -8.77 12.15 -11.11
CA LEU A 242 -9.35 13.50 -11.05
C LEU A 242 -9.54 14.14 -12.44
N LYS A 243 -9.53 13.31 -13.50
CA LYS A 243 -9.71 13.76 -14.88
C LYS A 243 -8.70 14.84 -15.29
N GLY A 244 -7.44 14.66 -14.91
CA GLY A 244 -6.34 15.59 -15.23
C GLY A 244 -6.18 16.75 -14.25
N LYS A 245 -7.07 16.93 -13.25
CA LYS A 245 -6.89 17.93 -12.20
C LYS A 245 -5.90 17.44 -11.15
N THR A 246 -5.30 18.40 -10.42
CA THR A 246 -4.48 18.10 -9.25
C THR A 246 -5.34 17.98 -7.99
N PRO A 247 -4.92 17.21 -6.96
CA PRO A 247 -5.57 17.24 -5.65
C PRO A 247 -5.68 18.65 -5.07
N TYR A 248 -4.64 19.46 -5.23
CA TYR A 248 -4.64 20.87 -4.82
C TYR A 248 -5.75 21.67 -5.50
N GLU A 249 -5.90 21.52 -6.81
CA GLU A 249 -6.94 22.24 -7.58
C GLU A 249 -8.35 21.86 -7.12
N VAL A 250 -8.60 20.57 -6.85
CA VAL A 250 -9.91 20.10 -6.39
C VAL A 250 -10.21 20.60 -4.97
N LEU A 251 -9.16 20.65 -4.10
CA LEU A 251 -9.33 21.09 -2.71
C LEU A 251 -9.48 22.61 -2.59
N PHE A 252 -8.66 23.40 -3.28
CA PHE A 252 -8.60 24.85 -3.16
C PHE A 252 -9.39 25.60 -4.23
N GLY A 253 -9.95 24.91 -5.23
CA GLY A 253 -10.69 25.53 -6.33
C GLY A 253 -9.85 26.34 -7.30
N LYS A 254 -8.52 26.32 -7.18
CA LYS A 254 -7.57 27.06 -8.04
C LYS A 254 -6.35 26.20 -8.38
N GLN A 255 -5.76 26.45 -9.52
CA GLN A 255 -4.53 25.77 -9.94
C GLN A 255 -3.36 26.10 -9.01
N PRO A 256 -2.46 25.13 -8.73
CA PRO A 256 -1.26 25.38 -7.96
C PRO A 256 -0.28 26.25 -8.78
N SER A 257 0.47 27.13 -8.12
CA SER A 257 1.66 27.74 -8.74
C SER A 257 2.81 26.74 -8.72
N TYR A 258 3.53 26.65 -9.83
CA TYR A 258 4.72 25.82 -9.98
C TYR A 258 6.02 26.62 -9.89
N ASP A 259 5.96 27.94 -9.80
CA ASP A 259 7.13 28.84 -9.80
C ASP A 259 8.06 28.61 -8.61
N ILE A 260 7.49 28.17 -7.48
CA ILE A 260 8.22 27.88 -6.24
C ILE A 260 8.84 26.48 -6.22
N LEU A 261 8.51 25.61 -7.17
CA LEU A 261 9.01 24.25 -7.17
C LEU A 261 10.52 24.22 -7.47
N ARG A 262 11.24 23.46 -6.66
CA ARG A 262 12.69 23.26 -6.76
C ARG A 262 13.01 21.78 -6.65
N THR A 263 14.11 21.39 -7.26
CA THR A 263 14.59 20.00 -7.17
C THR A 263 15.07 19.72 -5.75
N PHE A 264 14.56 18.65 -5.13
CA PHE A 264 15.02 18.22 -3.82
C PHE A 264 16.52 17.91 -3.84
N GLY A 265 17.27 18.41 -2.87
CA GLY A 265 18.72 18.26 -2.83
C GLY A 265 19.49 19.31 -3.65
N CYS A 266 18.84 20.23 -4.35
CA CYS A 266 19.56 21.23 -5.11
C CYS A 266 20.27 22.25 -4.20
N LEU A 267 21.34 22.84 -4.75
CA LEU A 267 22.06 23.92 -4.12
C LEU A 267 21.16 25.16 -3.99
N CYS A 268 21.14 25.72 -2.80
CA CYS A 268 20.51 27.02 -2.52
C CYS A 268 21.39 27.88 -1.63
N TYR A 269 21.06 29.16 -1.51
CA TYR A 269 21.78 30.11 -0.67
C TYR A 269 20.81 30.80 0.28
N ALA A 270 20.98 30.55 1.57
CA ALA A 270 20.24 31.25 2.61
C ALA A 270 20.87 32.61 2.92
N HIS A 271 20.08 33.66 2.89
CA HIS A 271 20.55 34.99 3.23
C HIS A 271 20.85 35.11 4.73
N ILE A 272 22.02 35.69 5.07
CA ILE A 272 22.42 35.91 6.44
C ILE A 272 21.74 37.20 6.96
N ARG A 273 21.16 37.15 8.17
CA ARG A 273 20.47 38.29 8.75
C ARG A 273 21.45 39.48 9.00
N PRO A 274 20.98 40.75 8.85
CA PRO A 274 21.84 41.92 8.96
C PRO A 274 22.63 42.07 10.29
N ARG A 275 22.08 41.55 11.39
CA ARG A 275 22.69 41.60 12.72
C ARG A 275 24.05 40.87 12.82
N ASP A 276 24.24 39.87 11.96
CA ASP A 276 25.42 39.01 11.98
C ASP A 276 26.44 39.38 10.90
N LYS A 277 26.31 40.61 10.31
CA LYS A 277 27.13 41.03 9.15
C LYS A 277 28.29 41.93 9.56
N ASP A 278 29.48 41.43 9.32
CA ASP A 278 30.62 42.25 8.95
C ASP A 278 30.43 42.79 7.53
N LYS A 279 30.90 44.01 7.21
CA LYS A 279 30.77 44.66 5.91
C LYS A 279 31.40 43.84 4.78
N PHE A 280 32.44 43.07 5.08
CA PHE A 280 33.14 42.19 4.10
C PHE A 280 32.81 40.71 4.26
N ALA A 281 31.97 40.34 5.24
CA ALA A 281 31.53 38.96 5.41
C ALA A 281 30.58 38.48 4.28
N SER A 282 30.49 37.17 4.12
CA SER A 282 29.57 36.55 3.17
C SER A 282 28.13 36.99 3.45
N ARG A 283 27.40 37.40 2.40
CA ARG A 283 25.99 37.80 2.52
C ARG A 283 25.02 36.61 2.55
N SER A 284 25.50 35.42 2.21
CA SER A 284 24.68 34.21 2.15
C SER A 284 25.47 32.96 2.58
N ARG A 285 24.76 31.97 3.04
CA ARG A 285 25.30 30.65 3.38
C ARG A 285 24.85 29.63 2.34
N LYS A 286 25.78 28.82 1.87
CA LYS A 286 25.52 27.69 1.00
C LYS A 286 24.70 26.63 1.74
N CYS A 287 23.59 26.21 1.19
CA CYS A 287 22.62 25.26 1.78
C CYS A 287 22.13 24.27 0.73
N ILE A 288 21.40 23.28 1.19
CA ILE A 288 20.70 22.29 0.36
C ILE A 288 19.21 22.49 0.56
N PHE A 289 18.44 22.46 -0.55
CA PHE A 289 16.99 22.52 -0.49
C PHE A 289 16.42 21.14 -0.08
N ILE A 290 15.72 21.09 1.05
CA ILE A 290 15.19 19.85 1.62
C ILE A 290 13.66 19.83 1.73
N GLY A 291 12.95 20.74 1.08
CA GLY A 291 11.50 20.72 1.03
C GLY A 291 10.82 22.07 1.22
N TYR A 292 9.50 22.01 1.33
CA TYR A 292 8.61 23.15 1.42
C TYR A 292 8.10 23.30 2.86
N PRO A 293 7.84 24.55 3.33
CA PRO A 293 7.20 24.76 4.62
C PRO A 293 5.78 24.17 4.61
N HIS A 294 5.36 23.71 5.76
CA HIS A 294 4.01 23.20 6.03
C HIS A 294 3.07 24.32 6.41
#